data_3c025dfc349fccd22ef1a0f5c99e8669
#
_entry.id   3c025dfc349fccd22ef1a0f5c99e8669
#
_cell.length_a   1.000
_cell.length_b   1.000
_cell.length_c   1.000
_cell.angle_alpha   90.00
_cell.angle_beta   90.00
_cell.angle_gamma   90.00
#
_symmetry.space_group_name_H-M   'P 1'
#
loop_
_entity.id
_entity.type
_entity.pdbx_description
1 polymer ?
#
loop_
_entity_poly.entity_id
_entity_poly.type
_entity_poly.pdbx_seq_one_letter_code
_entity_poly.pdbx_strand_id
1 'polypeptide(L)'
;MQAVQTKSITESSRFLKRLHDPSRPVLVFDGATGTSLQQMDLSADDFGGEVLEGCNENLVITRPDAVQAVHRQFLEAGCDVIETDTFGAASVVLVEYDLEDQAFILNKRAAELARELADEYSTAEKPRFVAGSMGPTTKLPTLGHIDFDTLRASFREQAAGLIAGDVDLFIIETCQDVLQ
;
A
#
# COMPACT_ATOMS: atom_id res chain seq x y z
N MET A 1 25.80 -29.26 -4.11
CA MET A 1 25.28 -27.89 -4.26
C MET A 1 24.39 -27.90 -5.50
N GLN A 2 23.07 -28.00 -5.31
CA GLN A 2 22.11 -27.88 -6.42
C GLN A 2 21.95 -26.39 -6.72
N ALA A 3 22.22 -26.00 -7.96
CA ALA A 3 21.92 -24.67 -8.45
C ALA A 3 20.40 -24.45 -8.38
N VAL A 4 19.96 -23.54 -7.54
CA VAL A 4 18.59 -23.04 -7.55
C VAL A 4 18.42 -22.35 -8.90
N GLN A 5 17.68 -22.96 -9.80
CA GLN A 5 17.23 -22.31 -11.03
C GLN A 5 16.32 -21.15 -10.60
N THR A 6 16.85 -19.95 -10.58
CA THR A 6 16.07 -18.72 -10.61
C THR A 6 15.35 -18.68 -11.94
N LYS A 7 14.12 -19.25 -12.00
CA LYS A 7 13.18 -18.88 -13.05
C LYS A 7 13.15 -17.35 -13.08
N SER A 8 13.43 -16.76 -14.22
CA SER A 8 13.44 -15.32 -14.40
C SER A 8 12.13 -14.74 -13.80
N ILE A 9 12.25 -13.96 -12.74
CA ILE A 9 11.13 -13.29 -12.05
C ILE A 9 10.30 -12.49 -13.06
N THR A 10 10.94 -11.99 -14.13
CA THR A 10 10.31 -11.30 -15.25
C THR A 10 9.30 -12.12 -16.05
N GLU A 11 9.41 -13.45 -16.07
CA GLU A 11 8.47 -14.29 -16.84
C GLU A 11 7.16 -14.54 -16.11
N SER A 12 7.09 -14.38 -14.80
CA SER A 12 5.91 -14.67 -13.98
C SER A 12 5.07 -13.44 -13.63
N SER A 13 5.66 -12.25 -13.52
CA SER A 13 4.96 -11.04 -13.11
C SER A 13 4.22 -10.36 -14.26
N ARG A 14 2.89 -10.20 -14.13
CA ARG A 14 2.05 -9.44 -15.08
C ARG A 14 2.50 -7.98 -15.15
N PHE A 15 2.84 -7.38 -14.01
CA PHE A 15 3.32 -6.00 -13.93
C PHE A 15 4.64 -5.80 -14.69
N LEU A 16 5.64 -6.67 -14.47
CA LEU A 16 6.92 -6.57 -15.18
C LEU A 16 6.77 -6.78 -16.69
N LYS A 17 5.90 -7.66 -17.15
CA LYS A 17 5.58 -7.79 -18.57
C LYS A 17 5.03 -6.50 -19.14
N ARG A 18 4.10 -5.85 -18.41
CA ARG A 18 3.51 -4.58 -18.83
C ARG A 18 4.53 -3.44 -18.78
N LEU A 19 5.39 -3.39 -17.75
CA LEU A 19 6.42 -2.39 -17.60
C LEU A 19 7.44 -2.41 -18.75
N HIS A 20 7.77 -3.60 -19.24
CA HIS A 20 8.73 -3.77 -20.33
C HIS A 20 8.09 -3.80 -21.73
N ASP A 21 6.80 -3.53 -21.84
CA ASP A 21 6.10 -3.48 -23.14
C ASP A 21 6.48 -2.19 -23.91
N PRO A 22 7.24 -2.27 -25.01
CA PRO A 22 7.70 -1.09 -25.74
C PRO A 22 6.56 -0.37 -26.47
N SER A 23 5.41 -1.00 -26.65
CA SER A 23 4.24 -0.39 -27.29
C SER A 23 3.48 0.54 -26.32
N ARG A 24 3.73 0.42 -25.01
CA ARG A 24 3.10 1.21 -23.95
C ARG A 24 4.15 1.62 -22.91
N PRO A 25 5.02 2.57 -23.23
CA PRO A 25 6.22 2.86 -22.42
C PRO A 25 5.91 3.54 -21.08
N VAL A 26 4.69 4.05 -20.86
CA VAL A 26 4.31 4.78 -19.64
C VAL A 26 3.24 3.99 -18.89
N LEU A 27 3.41 3.91 -17.56
CA LEU A 27 2.42 3.49 -16.58
C LEU A 27 2.06 4.70 -15.72
N VAL A 28 0.76 4.94 -15.57
CA VAL A 28 0.24 6.05 -14.76
C VAL A 28 -0.22 5.48 -13.42
N PHE A 29 0.36 6.00 -12.34
CA PHE A 29 -0.05 5.71 -10.98
C PHE A 29 -1.13 6.70 -10.53
N ASP A 30 -1.89 6.32 -9.52
CA ASP A 30 -2.72 7.24 -8.75
C ASP A 30 -1.84 8.09 -7.80
N GLY A 31 -2.45 8.75 -6.84
CA GLY A 31 -1.75 9.53 -5.82
C GLY A 31 -2.72 10.27 -4.92
N ALA A 32 -2.18 11.10 -4.02
CA ALA A 32 -2.95 11.99 -3.17
C ALA A 32 -4.09 11.31 -2.36
N THR A 33 -3.90 10.06 -1.95
CA THR A 33 -4.91 9.29 -1.19
C THR A 33 -5.35 10.04 0.06
N GLY A 34 -4.41 10.48 0.91
CA GLY A 34 -4.72 11.24 2.13
C GLY A 34 -5.50 12.51 1.85
N THR A 35 -5.12 13.29 0.82
CA THR A 35 -5.85 14.52 0.44
C THR A 35 -7.26 14.21 -0.06
N SER A 36 -7.43 13.12 -0.81
CA SER A 36 -8.74 12.69 -1.30
C SER A 36 -9.67 12.27 -0.14
N LEU A 37 -9.14 11.55 0.84
CA LEU A 37 -9.88 11.18 2.05
C LEU A 37 -10.26 12.41 2.89
N GLN A 38 -9.35 13.39 3.05
CA GLN A 38 -9.63 14.64 3.75
C GLN A 38 -10.77 15.45 3.12
N GLN A 39 -10.98 15.34 1.81
CA GLN A 39 -12.09 16.03 1.11
C GLN A 39 -13.46 15.37 1.34
N MET A 40 -13.51 14.22 1.99
CA MET A 40 -14.77 13.50 2.25
C MET A 40 -15.45 13.91 3.55
N ASP A 41 -14.92 14.91 4.27
CA ASP A 41 -15.47 15.39 5.54
C ASP A 41 -15.75 14.26 6.56
N LEU A 42 -14.79 13.31 6.66
CA LEU A 42 -14.89 12.18 7.59
C LEU A 42 -14.81 12.68 9.04
N SER A 43 -15.67 12.16 9.89
CA SER A 43 -15.73 12.44 11.33
C SER A 43 -14.90 11.45 12.13
N ALA A 44 -14.62 11.74 13.40
CA ALA A 44 -13.95 10.82 14.31
C ALA A 44 -14.62 9.43 14.37
N ASP A 45 -15.95 9.37 14.30
CA ASP A 45 -16.69 8.11 14.28
C ASP A 45 -16.37 7.25 13.05
N ASP A 46 -16.08 7.88 11.91
CA ASP A 46 -15.68 7.20 10.68
C ASP A 46 -14.31 6.51 10.83
N PHE A 47 -13.41 7.08 11.62
CA PHE A 47 -12.12 6.48 11.94
C PHE A 47 -12.20 5.38 13.01
N GLY A 48 -13.35 5.28 13.72
CA GLY A 48 -13.54 4.35 14.82
C GLY A 48 -13.49 5.01 16.22
N GLY A 49 -13.54 6.33 16.28
CA GLY A 49 -13.57 7.14 17.51
C GLY A 49 -12.46 8.19 17.58
N GLU A 50 -12.58 9.10 18.56
CA GLU A 50 -11.67 10.26 18.72
C GLU A 50 -10.18 9.88 18.80
N VAL A 51 -9.86 8.72 19.38
CA VAL A 51 -8.46 8.25 19.53
C VAL A 51 -7.85 7.85 18.19
N LEU A 52 -8.68 7.45 17.24
CA LEU A 52 -8.28 6.99 15.91
C LEU A 52 -8.46 8.05 14.83
N GLU A 53 -8.95 9.24 15.19
CA GLU A 53 -9.15 10.32 14.23
C GLU A 53 -7.84 10.66 13.52
N GLY A 54 -7.86 10.62 12.19
CA GLY A 54 -6.69 10.87 11.34
C GLY A 54 -5.85 9.62 11.01
N CYS A 55 -6.15 8.45 11.58
CA CYS A 55 -5.55 7.19 11.17
C CYS A 55 -6.23 6.70 9.89
N ASN A 56 -5.75 7.15 8.73
CA ASN A 56 -6.32 6.79 7.43
C ASN A 56 -6.30 5.28 7.21
N GLU A 57 -5.25 4.61 7.65
CA GLU A 57 -5.05 3.17 7.51
C GLU A 57 -6.17 2.36 8.19
N ASN A 58 -6.82 2.90 9.23
CA ASN A 58 -7.95 2.23 9.87
C ASN A 58 -9.24 2.31 9.05
N LEU A 59 -9.35 3.23 8.09
CA LEU A 59 -10.51 3.35 7.21
C LEU A 59 -10.75 2.10 6.36
N VAL A 60 -9.72 1.29 6.12
CA VAL A 60 -9.89 0.01 5.40
C VAL A 60 -10.80 -0.97 6.13
N ILE A 61 -10.98 -0.77 7.45
CA ILE A 61 -11.88 -1.55 8.31
C ILE A 61 -13.19 -0.79 8.57
N THR A 62 -13.10 0.47 8.97
CA THR A 62 -14.26 1.26 9.45
C THR A 62 -15.05 1.87 8.30
N ARG A 63 -14.39 2.30 7.22
CA ARG A 63 -15.00 2.94 6.05
C ARG A 63 -14.38 2.44 4.74
N PRO A 64 -14.43 1.13 4.48
CA PRO A 64 -13.90 0.57 3.23
C PRO A 64 -14.50 1.21 1.97
N ASP A 65 -15.76 1.68 2.07
CA ASP A 65 -16.44 2.41 1.00
C ASP A 65 -15.73 3.72 0.63
N ALA A 66 -15.21 4.46 1.62
CA ALA A 66 -14.47 5.70 1.39
C ALA A 66 -13.13 5.42 0.69
N VAL A 67 -12.38 4.42 1.14
CA VAL A 67 -11.11 4.00 0.51
C VAL A 67 -11.37 3.53 -0.93
N GLN A 68 -12.38 2.69 -1.14
CA GLN A 68 -12.75 2.24 -2.49
C GLN A 68 -13.22 3.39 -3.39
N ALA A 69 -13.88 4.41 -2.85
CA ALA A 69 -14.28 5.58 -3.64
C ALA A 69 -13.06 6.33 -4.18
N VAL A 70 -11.99 6.48 -3.39
CA VAL A 70 -10.72 7.07 -3.85
C VAL A 70 -10.11 6.23 -4.99
N HIS A 71 -9.96 4.93 -4.80
CA HIS A 71 -9.42 4.05 -5.83
C HIS A 71 -10.26 4.09 -7.13
N ARG A 72 -11.58 4.06 -7.01
CA ARG A 72 -12.50 4.14 -8.15
C ARG A 72 -12.32 5.41 -8.95
N GLN A 73 -12.21 6.55 -8.27
CA GLN A 73 -12.01 7.85 -8.92
C GLN A 73 -10.75 7.86 -9.80
N PHE A 74 -9.63 7.32 -9.33
CA PHE A 74 -8.39 7.25 -10.09
C PHE A 74 -8.45 6.23 -11.23
N LEU A 75 -9.09 5.08 -11.01
CA LEU A 75 -9.30 4.07 -12.05
C LEU A 75 -10.18 4.59 -13.19
N GLU A 76 -11.24 5.34 -12.87
CA GLU A 76 -12.12 6.03 -13.83
C GLU A 76 -11.37 7.12 -14.60
N ALA A 77 -10.48 7.86 -13.93
CA ALA A 77 -9.58 8.81 -14.58
C ALA A 77 -8.56 8.14 -15.50
N GLY A 78 -8.36 6.83 -15.34
CA GLY A 78 -7.60 6.01 -16.27
C GLY A 78 -6.21 5.60 -15.81
N CYS A 79 -5.84 5.70 -14.52
CA CYS A 79 -4.56 5.21 -14.02
C CYS A 79 -4.39 3.72 -14.28
N ASP A 80 -3.15 3.27 -14.42
CA ASP A 80 -2.79 1.86 -14.63
C ASP A 80 -2.54 1.13 -13.31
N VAL A 81 -2.10 1.86 -12.28
CA VAL A 81 -1.72 1.34 -10.97
C VAL A 81 -2.39 2.17 -9.88
N ILE A 82 -2.98 1.51 -8.89
CA ILE A 82 -3.47 2.14 -7.66
C ILE A 82 -2.62 1.68 -6.47
N GLU A 83 -2.35 2.61 -5.55
CA GLU A 83 -1.60 2.36 -4.33
C GLU A 83 -2.55 2.04 -3.18
N THR A 84 -2.16 1.08 -2.34
CA THR A 84 -2.93 0.75 -1.14
C THR A 84 -2.90 1.88 -0.12
N ASP A 85 -3.95 2.04 0.67
CA ASP A 85 -4.01 3.00 1.80
C ASP A 85 -3.25 2.43 3.01
N THR A 86 -1.91 2.32 2.86
CA THR A 86 -1.00 1.68 3.82
C THR A 86 0.29 2.46 4.06
N PHE A 87 0.33 3.72 3.69
CA PHE A 87 1.52 4.57 3.84
C PHE A 87 2.08 4.55 5.28
N GLY A 88 1.22 4.68 6.29
CA GLY A 88 1.57 4.65 7.70
C GLY A 88 1.28 3.30 8.39
N ALA A 89 1.01 2.22 7.64
CA ALA A 89 0.56 0.95 8.21
C ALA A 89 1.69 0.03 8.74
N ALA A 90 2.88 0.58 9.01
CA ALA A 90 3.93 -0.14 9.74
C ALA A 90 3.62 -0.15 11.25
N SER A 91 3.84 -1.27 11.95
CA SER A 91 3.49 -1.40 13.38
C SER A 91 4.12 -0.32 14.26
N VAL A 92 5.36 0.12 13.94
CA VAL A 92 6.05 1.21 14.65
C VAL A 92 5.43 2.60 14.46
N VAL A 93 4.53 2.77 13.50
CA VAL A 93 3.70 3.98 13.30
C VAL A 93 2.35 3.78 13.94
N LEU A 94 1.72 2.64 13.72
CA LEU A 94 0.40 2.28 14.24
C LEU A 94 0.33 2.29 15.78
N VAL A 95 1.47 2.12 16.46
CA VAL A 95 1.55 2.27 17.94
C VAL A 95 1.08 3.64 18.43
N GLU A 96 1.11 4.67 17.59
CA GLU A 96 0.61 6.01 17.93
C GLU A 96 -0.93 6.03 18.09
N TYR A 97 -1.61 4.97 17.63
CA TYR A 97 -3.05 4.76 17.69
C TYR A 97 -3.44 3.49 18.46
N ASP A 98 -2.51 2.86 19.18
CA ASP A 98 -2.72 1.55 19.84
C ASP A 98 -3.19 0.44 18.87
N LEU A 99 -2.69 0.47 17.61
CA LEU A 99 -3.04 -0.45 16.54
C LEU A 99 -1.84 -1.28 16.02
N GLU A 100 -0.72 -1.30 16.72
CA GLU A 100 0.49 -2.01 16.29
C GLU A 100 0.26 -3.50 16.01
N ASP A 101 -0.59 -4.16 16.80
CA ASP A 101 -0.96 -5.57 16.63
C ASP A 101 -1.89 -5.82 15.42
N GLN A 102 -2.40 -4.77 14.79
CA GLN A 102 -3.27 -4.84 13.61
C GLN A 102 -2.52 -4.66 12.29
N ALA A 103 -1.21 -4.39 12.32
CA ALA A 103 -0.44 -4.05 11.13
C ALA A 103 -0.64 -5.04 9.98
N PHE A 104 -0.52 -6.35 10.24
CA PHE A 104 -0.75 -7.37 9.21
C PHE A 104 -2.16 -7.31 8.61
N ILE A 105 -3.19 -7.19 9.45
CA ILE A 105 -4.60 -7.21 9.02
C ILE A 105 -4.95 -5.96 8.23
N LEU A 106 -4.52 -4.77 8.67
CA LEU A 106 -4.76 -3.51 7.98
C LEU A 106 -4.14 -3.53 6.58
N ASN A 107 -2.87 -3.91 6.48
CA ASN A 107 -2.17 -4.02 5.21
C ASN A 107 -2.82 -5.03 4.26
N LYS A 108 -3.20 -6.21 4.77
CA LYS A 108 -3.90 -7.22 3.98
C LYS A 108 -5.23 -6.69 3.46
N ARG A 109 -6.04 -6.08 4.34
CA ARG A 109 -7.37 -5.58 3.96
C ARG A 109 -7.28 -4.44 2.95
N ALA A 110 -6.34 -3.51 3.12
CA ALA A 110 -6.09 -2.44 2.16
C ALA A 110 -5.76 -2.99 0.77
N ALA A 111 -4.88 -3.99 0.71
CA ALA A 111 -4.52 -4.63 -0.55
C ALA A 111 -5.70 -5.37 -1.19
N GLU A 112 -6.53 -6.08 -0.40
CA GLU A 112 -7.74 -6.74 -0.89
C GLU A 112 -8.74 -5.75 -1.49
N LEU A 113 -8.99 -4.59 -0.83
CA LEU A 113 -9.88 -3.56 -1.34
C LEU A 113 -9.40 -2.97 -2.68
N ALA A 114 -8.10 -2.72 -2.78
CA ALA A 114 -7.49 -2.23 -4.02
C ALA A 114 -7.55 -3.31 -5.12
N ARG A 115 -7.29 -4.59 -4.78
CA ARG A 115 -7.36 -5.71 -5.73
C ARG A 115 -8.75 -5.90 -6.29
N GLU A 116 -9.78 -5.87 -5.45
CA GLU A 116 -11.19 -5.97 -5.87
C GLU A 116 -11.49 -4.97 -7.00
N LEU A 117 -11.08 -3.70 -6.86
CA LEU A 117 -11.31 -2.67 -7.85
C LEU A 117 -10.37 -2.76 -9.06
N ALA A 118 -9.09 -3.06 -8.83
CA ALA A 118 -8.15 -3.26 -9.94
C ALA A 118 -8.63 -4.38 -10.88
N ASP A 119 -9.20 -5.45 -10.34
CA ASP A 119 -9.77 -6.54 -11.14
C ASP A 119 -11.07 -6.12 -11.83
N GLU A 120 -11.96 -5.38 -11.17
CA GLU A 120 -13.19 -4.83 -11.76
C GLU A 120 -12.90 -3.95 -12.99
N TYR A 121 -11.86 -3.11 -12.92
CA TYR A 121 -11.50 -2.16 -13.98
C TYR A 121 -10.48 -2.70 -14.99
N SER A 122 -9.96 -3.91 -14.79
CA SER A 122 -9.01 -4.52 -15.71
C SER A 122 -9.69 -5.05 -16.98
N THR A 123 -9.03 -4.80 -18.12
CA THR A 123 -9.34 -5.46 -19.38
C THR A 123 -8.10 -6.12 -19.98
N ALA A 124 -8.26 -6.92 -21.00
CA ALA A 124 -7.12 -7.53 -21.71
C ALA A 124 -6.19 -6.46 -22.33
N GLU A 125 -6.77 -5.35 -22.79
CA GLU A 125 -6.05 -4.23 -23.42
C GLU A 125 -5.48 -3.27 -22.39
N LYS A 126 -6.13 -3.16 -21.21
CA LYS A 126 -5.73 -2.25 -20.15
C LYS A 126 -5.80 -2.93 -18.78
N PRO A 127 -4.82 -3.78 -18.44
CA PRO A 127 -4.73 -4.37 -17.12
C PRO A 127 -4.46 -3.30 -16.07
N ARG A 128 -5.02 -3.48 -14.87
CA ARG A 128 -4.76 -2.64 -13.70
C ARG A 128 -3.93 -3.41 -12.67
N PHE A 129 -3.16 -2.68 -11.90
CA PHE A 129 -2.23 -3.24 -10.93
C PHE A 129 -2.41 -2.59 -9.57
N VAL A 130 -1.99 -3.31 -8.53
CA VAL A 130 -1.99 -2.83 -7.14
C VAL A 130 -0.56 -2.70 -6.65
N ALA A 131 -0.20 -1.51 -6.22
CA ALA A 131 1.06 -1.22 -5.55
C ALA A 131 0.84 -1.18 -4.03
N GLY A 132 1.56 -2.01 -3.30
CA GLY A 132 1.61 -1.93 -1.84
C GLY A 132 2.45 -0.75 -1.41
N SER A 133 1.82 0.32 -0.93
CA SER A 133 2.51 1.51 -0.42
C SER A 133 3.19 1.20 0.90
N MET A 134 4.48 1.50 0.99
CA MET A 134 5.31 1.39 2.18
C MET A 134 6.02 2.72 2.38
N GLY A 135 5.40 3.59 3.18
CA GLY A 135 5.94 4.91 3.50
C GLY A 135 7.07 4.86 4.52
N PRO A 136 7.67 6.01 4.81
CA PRO A 136 8.64 6.12 5.88
C PRO A 136 7.92 5.96 7.22
N THR A 137 8.67 5.70 8.25
CA THR A 137 8.14 5.84 9.61
C THR A 137 8.46 7.23 10.17
N THR A 138 7.87 7.55 11.31
CA THR A 138 8.23 8.74 12.09
C THR A 138 9.58 8.58 12.81
N LYS A 139 10.25 7.43 12.67
CA LYS A 139 11.49 7.06 13.34
C LYS A 139 12.64 6.98 12.34
N LEU A 140 13.75 7.64 12.65
CA LEU A 140 14.97 7.66 11.83
C LEU A 140 16.09 6.86 12.51
N PRO A 141 16.47 5.69 11.97
CA PRO A 141 17.50 4.84 12.55
C PRO A 141 18.85 5.54 12.71
N THR A 142 19.28 6.33 11.72
CA THR A 142 20.55 7.07 11.77
C THR A 142 20.61 8.11 12.90
N LEU A 143 19.46 8.56 13.39
CA LEU A 143 19.36 9.44 14.55
C LEU A 143 19.13 8.69 15.88
N GLY A 144 19.11 7.36 15.84
CA GLY A 144 18.90 6.53 17.03
C GLY A 144 17.46 6.52 17.56
N HIS A 145 16.48 6.93 16.76
CA HIS A 145 15.07 6.92 17.18
C HIS A 145 14.52 5.51 17.29
N ILE A 146 15.08 4.57 16.56
CA ILE A 146 14.72 3.15 16.53
C ILE A 146 15.93 2.33 16.08
N ASP A 147 16.08 1.11 16.57
CA ASP A 147 17.09 0.20 16.05
C ASP A 147 16.64 -0.42 14.71
N PHE A 148 17.63 -0.75 13.89
CA PHE A 148 17.42 -1.28 12.54
C PHE A 148 16.63 -2.60 12.53
N ASP A 149 16.87 -3.49 13.47
CA ASP A 149 16.21 -4.80 13.49
C ASP A 149 14.73 -4.68 13.85
N THR A 150 14.37 -3.79 14.77
CA THR A 150 12.97 -3.46 15.10
C THR A 150 12.25 -2.86 13.89
N LEU A 151 12.87 -1.88 13.22
CA LEU A 151 12.30 -1.27 12.02
C LEU A 151 12.11 -2.30 10.90
N ARG A 152 13.13 -3.12 10.67
CA ARG A 152 13.08 -4.21 9.68
C ARG A 152 11.96 -5.22 9.99
N ALA A 153 11.74 -5.56 11.26
CA ALA A 153 10.67 -6.46 11.67
C ALA A 153 9.30 -5.86 11.36
N SER A 154 9.10 -4.57 11.64
CA SER A 154 7.87 -3.84 11.34
C SER A 154 7.57 -3.81 9.83
N PHE A 155 8.53 -3.44 9.00
CA PHE A 155 8.34 -3.46 7.54
C PHE A 155 8.13 -4.87 6.98
N ARG A 156 8.74 -5.88 7.59
CA ARG A 156 8.51 -7.28 7.21
C ARG A 156 7.06 -7.71 7.45
N GLU A 157 6.46 -7.29 8.56
CA GLU A 157 5.06 -7.56 8.87
C GLU A 157 4.13 -6.84 7.90
N GLN A 158 4.39 -5.55 7.63
CA GLN A 158 3.68 -4.78 6.63
C GLN A 158 3.70 -5.47 5.26
N ALA A 159 4.90 -5.80 4.77
CA ALA A 159 5.07 -6.50 3.50
C ALA A 159 4.35 -7.85 3.46
N ALA A 160 4.35 -8.60 4.57
CA ALA A 160 3.64 -9.88 4.66
C ALA A 160 2.12 -9.70 4.52
N GLY A 161 1.54 -8.66 5.13
CA GLY A 161 0.12 -8.31 4.98
C GLY A 161 -0.21 -7.95 3.53
N LEU A 162 0.58 -7.07 2.92
CA LEU A 162 0.41 -6.64 1.52
C LEU A 162 0.48 -7.83 0.54
N ILE A 163 1.44 -8.75 0.72
CA ILE A 163 1.55 -9.98 -0.08
C ILE A 163 0.30 -10.84 0.10
N ALA A 164 -0.18 -11.00 1.33
CA ALA A 164 -1.37 -11.79 1.62
C ALA A 164 -2.66 -11.20 1.02
N GLY A 165 -2.67 -9.89 0.74
CA GLY A 165 -3.74 -9.17 0.05
C GLY A 165 -3.57 -9.07 -1.47
N ASP A 166 -2.55 -9.74 -2.05
CA ASP A 166 -2.32 -9.91 -3.50
C ASP A 166 -1.91 -8.62 -4.23
N VAL A 167 -0.92 -7.88 -3.72
CA VAL A 167 -0.29 -6.78 -4.45
C VAL A 167 0.58 -7.27 -5.60
N ASP A 168 0.67 -6.51 -6.70
CA ASP A 168 1.53 -6.83 -7.86
C ASP A 168 2.98 -6.36 -7.66
N LEU A 169 3.18 -5.32 -6.86
CA LEU A 169 4.48 -4.70 -6.56
C LEU A 169 4.44 -3.97 -5.22
N PHE A 170 5.61 -3.61 -4.70
CA PHE A 170 5.75 -2.65 -3.62
C PHE A 170 6.21 -1.31 -4.17
N ILE A 171 5.75 -0.22 -3.55
CA ILE A 171 6.32 1.10 -3.71
C ILE A 171 6.92 1.54 -2.37
N ILE A 172 8.24 1.72 -2.35
CA ILE A 172 8.98 2.22 -1.20
C ILE A 172 9.13 3.72 -1.43
N GLU A 173 8.48 4.53 -0.62
CA GLU A 173 8.33 5.95 -0.91
C GLU A 173 8.70 6.84 0.27
N THR A 174 9.01 8.11 -0.05
CA THR A 174 9.17 9.22 0.91
C THR A 174 10.23 8.94 2.00
N CYS A 175 11.08 7.93 1.84
CA CYS A 175 12.13 7.60 2.80
C CYS A 175 13.13 8.74 2.95
N GLN A 176 13.45 9.11 4.19
CA GLN A 176 14.36 10.20 4.54
C GLN A 176 15.68 9.69 5.11
N ASP A 177 15.76 8.42 5.43
CA ASP A 177 16.91 7.75 6.03
C ASP A 177 17.26 6.52 5.19
N VAL A 178 18.55 6.33 4.90
CA VAL A 178 19.03 5.21 4.07
C VAL A 178 18.86 3.84 4.74
N LEU A 179 18.52 3.81 6.03
CA LEU A 179 18.21 2.60 6.78
C LEU A 179 16.71 2.34 6.94
N GLN A 180 15.86 3.23 6.39
CA GLN A 180 14.44 2.96 6.21
C GLN A 180 14.23 2.14 4.93
#